data_10a19214f27cf395667d9fae9d46eb5e
#
_entry.id   10a19214f27cf395667d9fae9d46eb5e
#
_cell.length_a   1.000
_cell.length_b   1.000
_cell.length_c   1.000
_cell.angle_alpha   90.00
_cell.angle_beta   90.00
_cell.angle_gamma   90.00
#
_symmetry.space_group_name_H-M   'P 1'
#
loop_
_entity.id
_entity.type
_entity.pdbx_description
1 polymer ?
#
loop_
_entity_poly.entity_id
_entity_poly.type
_entity_poly.pdbx_seq_one_letter_code
_entity_poly.pdbx_strand_id
1 'polypeptide(L)'
;MQPFLCANWRQDHSATRCLGAGTKGCTGCHLVMYCGKDCQTAHWPVHKLDCKNPMRKAAWRPAWEVENRVPHFIDNSDEEHTPVAMHGGSKYLWGNVPAFDLLQLKDNEGEDYSRDLSLLLAASGDLRNLVKTIVSLPGSYRGRIHIDINDRDETVVARNLVFLLVAFHLPPDVASVAILHLWYSAFLPESLLQSVRGAVFPAISEFLAADPVQAASVLQKMWSCRSSTLSAALSRTEWDRVLSYLPEAPDISYEKAAALHESITLAHSRRDYRDRALFPLHPSWRLSLWKFRSDGILLPFGASREDFRVPNPTLFHNEHPWPMPDSADPLQGWTLTEILRPSYGAKHDLYGQLYVSLKRNLHSFCERLHTLKLSICLFKQDAMDLPDKLATLRGRETFYDRIELANIADLGYLGPAKTLALFGPLLKARNENPKATLIMLFLNATREMSTPADQLASMPRAMETLQRFLPMRPRHGDPKNKYNAEFLNQMSAADLFTDNDTLFNRLVERARFRDMGRLLGLGMKIHNSIVAKWPLRLGDNPTQHEFEMAFWSGHTGCERYVEWHRVG
;
A
#
# COMPACT_ATOMS: atom_id res chain seq x y z
N MET A 1 11.33 21.43 1.47
CA MET A 1 10.70 20.68 0.33
C MET A 1 10.87 21.52 -0.93
N GLN A 2 11.50 20.97 -1.98
CA GLN A 2 11.61 21.70 -3.24
C GLN A 2 10.22 22.03 -3.81
N PRO A 3 10.00 23.24 -4.32
CA PRO A 3 8.73 23.63 -4.90
C PRO A 3 8.42 22.77 -6.14
N PHE A 4 7.15 22.47 -6.36
CA PHE A 4 6.73 21.79 -7.59
C PHE A 4 6.97 22.70 -8.79
N LEU A 5 7.48 22.13 -9.88
CA LEU A 5 7.70 22.88 -11.10
C LEU A 5 6.38 23.29 -11.75
N CYS A 6 6.42 24.42 -12.43
CA CYS A 6 5.33 24.87 -13.29
C CYS A 6 5.08 23.84 -14.40
N ALA A 7 3.81 23.53 -14.69
CA ALA A 7 3.45 22.54 -15.72
C ALA A 7 3.80 22.97 -17.16
N ASN A 8 4.23 24.22 -17.35
CA ASN A 8 4.76 24.72 -18.64
C ASN A 8 6.26 24.41 -18.80
N TRP A 9 6.65 23.15 -18.68
CA TRP A 9 8.05 22.69 -18.72
C TRP A 9 8.46 22.05 -20.05
N ARG A 10 7.51 21.72 -20.95
CA ARG A 10 7.74 20.88 -22.14
C ARG A 10 8.79 21.48 -23.10
N GLN A 11 9.63 20.60 -23.64
CA GLN A 11 10.69 20.99 -24.55
C GLN A 11 10.19 21.41 -25.94
N ASP A 12 9.08 20.82 -26.40
CA ASP A 12 8.40 21.18 -27.64
C ASP A 12 7.86 22.63 -27.63
N HIS A 13 7.79 23.25 -26.47
CA HIS A 13 7.46 24.65 -26.27
C HIS A 13 8.65 25.44 -25.68
N SER A 14 9.84 25.23 -26.22
CA SER A 14 11.11 25.77 -25.70
C SER A 14 11.10 27.28 -25.45
N ALA A 15 10.43 28.06 -26.29
CA ALA A 15 10.31 29.52 -26.14
C ALA A 15 9.50 29.94 -24.91
N THR A 16 8.65 29.06 -24.35
CA THR A 16 7.78 29.34 -23.20
C THR A 16 8.05 28.43 -21.99
N ARG A 17 9.06 27.55 -22.08
CA ARG A 17 9.43 26.64 -20.99
C ARG A 17 9.72 27.37 -19.70
N CYS A 18 9.10 26.93 -18.62
CA CYS A 18 9.27 27.49 -17.28
C CYS A 18 9.85 26.48 -16.30
N LEU A 19 10.91 26.87 -15.60
CA LEU A 19 11.50 26.13 -14.48
C LEU A 19 11.08 26.72 -13.12
N GLY A 20 10.15 27.66 -13.09
CA GLY A 20 9.67 28.31 -11.88
C GLY A 20 8.76 27.39 -11.05
N ALA A 21 8.60 27.75 -9.78
CA ALA A 21 7.71 27.06 -8.87
C ALA A 21 6.24 27.21 -9.29
N GLY A 22 5.52 26.10 -9.37
CA GLY A 22 4.07 26.08 -9.56
C GLY A 22 3.36 26.44 -8.25
N THR A 23 2.72 27.61 -8.21
CA THR A 23 2.03 28.13 -7.01
C THR A 23 0.52 28.23 -7.18
N LYS A 24 0.02 28.21 -8.41
CA LYS A 24 -1.40 28.40 -8.75
C LYS A 24 -1.93 27.18 -9.50
N GLY A 25 -2.95 26.54 -8.95
CA GLY A 25 -3.64 25.43 -9.63
C GLY A 25 -4.53 25.92 -10.77
N CYS A 26 -4.64 25.11 -11.84
CA CYS A 26 -5.64 25.36 -12.89
C CYS A 26 -7.05 25.32 -12.29
N THR A 27 -7.79 26.42 -12.38
CA THR A 27 -9.15 26.55 -11.82
C THR A 27 -10.20 25.67 -12.50
N GLY A 28 -9.93 25.23 -13.75
CA GLY A 28 -10.85 24.36 -14.48
C GLY A 28 -10.78 22.89 -14.09
N CYS A 29 -9.58 22.34 -13.83
CA CYS A 29 -9.40 20.90 -13.54
C CYS A 29 -8.79 20.62 -12.18
N HIS A 30 -8.01 21.53 -11.61
CA HIS A 30 -7.22 21.36 -10.39
C HIS A 30 -6.22 20.17 -10.45
N LEU A 31 -5.75 19.79 -11.66
CA LEU A 31 -4.79 18.70 -11.87
C LEU A 31 -3.35 19.19 -12.02
N VAL A 32 -3.14 20.45 -12.43
CA VAL A 32 -1.81 21.00 -12.73
C VAL A 32 -1.61 22.34 -12.04
N MET A 33 -0.34 22.70 -11.84
CA MET A 33 0.06 23.98 -11.22
C MET A 33 0.90 24.80 -12.16
N TYR A 34 0.80 26.13 -12.04
CA TYR A 34 1.56 27.12 -12.82
C TYR A 34 2.19 28.17 -11.88
N CYS A 35 3.29 28.78 -12.30
CA CYS A 35 3.86 29.92 -11.59
C CYS A 35 3.01 31.20 -11.75
N GLY A 36 2.30 31.33 -12.89
CA GLY A 36 1.46 32.47 -13.20
C GLY A 36 0.54 32.22 -14.39
N LYS A 37 -0.25 33.26 -14.74
CA LYS A 37 -1.23 33.22 -15.83
C LYS A 37 -0.57 33.06 -17.20
N ASP A 38 0.58 33.68 -17.41
CA ASP A 38 1.28 33.62 -18.70
C ASP A 38 1.70 32.18 -19.04
N CYS A 39 2.27 31.45 -18.06
CA CYS A 39 2.58 30.03 -18.23
C CYS A 39 1.34 29.16 -18.43
N GLN A 40 0.24 29.48 -17.78
CA GLN A 40 -1.03 28.76 -18.00
C GLN A 40 -1.54 29.01 -19.42
N THR A 41 -1.45 30.23 -19.92
CA THR A 41 -1.88 30.59 -21.27
C THR A 41 -0.98 29.93 -22.33
N ALA A 42 0.33 30.00 -22.15
CA ALA A 42 1.31 29.38 -23.05
C ALA A 42 1.14 27.85 -23.13
N HIS A 43 0.85 27.19 -21.99
CA HIS A 43 0.65 25.74 -21.94
C HIS A 43 -0.76 25.30 -22.37
N TRP A 44 -1.71 26.22 -22.50
CA TRP A 44 -3.12 25.91 -22.77
C TRP A 44 -3.35 25.05 -24.03
N PRO A 45 -2.65 25.27 -25.17
CA PRO A 45 -2.83 24.41 -26.37
C PRO A 45 -2.69 22.92 -26.08
N VAL A 46 -1.83 22.55 -25.14
CA VAL A 46 -1.60 21.16 -24.68
C VAL A 46 -2.55 20.80 -23.55
N HIS A 47 -2.59 21.59 -22.49
CA HIS A 47 -3.36 21.29 -21.30
C HIS A 47 -4.88 21.21 -21.52
N LYS A 48 -5.40 21.89 -22.55
CA LYS A 48 -6.85 21.82 -22.87
C LYS A 48 -7.32 20.39 -23.16
N LEU A 49 -6.45 19.51 -23.64
CA LEU A 49 -6.79 18.11 -23.92
C LEU A 49 -7.16 17.36 -22.64
N ASP A 50 -6.40 17.59 -21.57
CA ASP A 50 -6.69 17.02 -20.25
C ASP A 50 -7.83 17.79 -19.56
N CYS A 51 -7.76 19.13 -19.58
CA CYS A 51 -8.73 19.99 -18.90
C CYS A 51 -10.16 19.82 -19.44
N LYS A 52 -10.33 19.50 -20.71
CA LYS A 52 -11.60 19.26 -21.40
C LYS A 52 -11.86 17.78 -21.71
N ASN A 53 -11.08 16.86 -21.16
CA ASN A 53 -11.21 15.43 -21.41
C ASN A 53 -12.63 14.95 -21.08
N PRO A 54 -13.24 14.09 -21.95
CA PRO A 54 -14.58 13.54 -21.70
C PRO A 54 -14.76 12.85 -20.35
N MET A 55 -13.74 12.14 -19.85
CA MET A 55 -13.77 11.48 -18.54
C MET A 55 -14.01 12.45 -17.37
N ARG A 56 -13.71 13.73 -17.54
CA ARG A 56 -13.98 14.78 -16.56
C ARG A 56 -15.42 15.27 -16.55
N LYS A 57 -16.23 14.86 -17.48
CA LYS A 57 -17.65 15.26 -17.52
C LYS A 57 -18.45 14.38 -16.54
N ALA A 58 -19.42 14.99 -15.85
CA ALA A 58 -20.36 14.23 -15.02
C ALA A 58 -21.22 13.25 -15.85
N ALA A 59 -21.40 13.56 -17.14
CA ALA A 59 -22.12 12.71 -18.09
C ALA A 59 -21.26 11.58 -18.69
N TRP A 60 -19.99 11.42 -18.27
CA TRP A 60 -19.18 10.28 -18.74
C TRP A 60 -19.81 8.97 -18.28
N ARG A 61 -19.83 8.00 -19.19
CA ARG A 61 -20.37 6.66 -18.96
C ARG A 61 -19.35 5.59 -19.32
N PRO A 62 -19.35 4.45 -18.62
CA PRO A 62 -18.56 3.27 -18.97
C PRO A 62 -18.88 2.75 -20.36
N ALA A 63 -17.92 2.05 -20.95
CA ALA A 63 -18.03 1.54 -22.31
C ALA A 63 -19.23 0.61 -22.50
N TRP A 64 -19.48 -0.30 -21.57
CA TRP A 64 -20.61 -1.24 -21.66
C TRP A 64 -21.97 -0.55 -21.73
N GLU A 65 -22.14 0.59 -21.02
CA GLU A 65 -23.40 1.35 -21.06
C GLU A 65 -23.56 2.09 -22.39
N VAL A 66 -22.48 2.72 -22.90
CA VAL A 66 -22.46 3.41 -24.19
C VAL A 66 -22.72 2.43 -25.35
N GLU A 67 -22.14 1.23 -25.28
CA GLU A 67 -22.24 0.18 -26.28
C GLU A 67 -23.51 -0.70 -26.10
N ASN A 68 -24.29 -0.45 -25.04
CA ASN A 68 -25.51 -1.19 -24.68
C ASN A 68 -25.31 -2.71 -24.67
N ARG A 69 -24.28 -3.19 -23.99
CA ARG A 69 -23.91 -4.62 -23.87
C ARG A 69 -23.77 -5.06 -22.42
N VAL A 70 -23.68 -6.36 -22.23
CA VAL A 70 -23.33 -6.96 -20.93
C VAL A 70 -21.90 -6.57 -20.56
N PRO A 71 -21.63 -6.06 -19.33
CA PRO A 71 -20.26 -5.86 -18.88
C PRO A 71 -19.54 -7.20 -18.70
N HIS A 72 -18.26 -7.27 -19.06
CA HIS A 72 -17.48 -8.50 -18.99
C HIS A 72 -17.43 -9.11 -17.58
N PHE A 73 -17.46 -8.31 -16.53
CA PHE A 73 -17.44 -8.81 -15.13
C PHE A 73 -18.79 -9.40 -14.67
N ILE A 74 -19.83 -9.42 -15.52
CA ILE A 74 -21.15 -10.07 -15.28
C ILE A 74 -21.37 -11.21 -16.28
N ASP A 75 -20.65 -11.20 -17.39
CA ASP A 75 -20.74 -12.23 -18.41
C ASP A 75 -20.07 -13.51 -17.90
N ASN A 76 -20.88 -14.48 -17.49
CA ASN A 76 -20.42 -15.77 -16.96
C ASN A 76 -20.07 -16.77 -18.08
N SER A 77 -19.93 -16.34 -19.33
CA SER A 77 -19.61 -17.23 -20.45
C SER A 77 -18.20 -17.80 -20.40
N ASP A 78 -17.28 -17.15 -19.64
CA ASP A 78 -15.91 -17.59 -19.44
C ASP A 78 -15.50 -17.49 -17.96
N GLU A 79 -14.76 -18.47 -17.42
CA GLU A 79 -14.24 -18.46 -16.05
C GLU A 79 -13.31 -17.25 -15.75
N GLU A 80 -12.74 -16.64 -16.80
CA GLU A 80 -11.90 -15.43 -16.70
C GLU A 80 -12.72 -14.15 -16.40
N HIS A 81 -14.05 -14.19 -16.51
CA HIS A 81 -14.94 -13.03 -16.41
C HIS A 81 -15.81 -13.04 -15.15
N THR A 82 -15.23 -13.26 -13.98
CA THR A 82 -15.94 -13.09 -12.70
C THR A 82 -15.77 -11.68 -12.14
N PRO A 83 -16.65 -11.18 -11.26
CA PRO A 83 -16.54 -9.86 -10.64
C PRO A 83 -15.23 -9.59 -9.92
N VAL A 84 -14.51 -10.64 -9.54
CA VAL A 84 -13.24 -10.60 -8.78
C VAL A 84 -12.09 -11.32 -9.51
N ALA A 85 -12.25 -11.65 -10.81
CA ALA A 85 -11.19 -12.30 -11.58
C ALA A 85 -9.91 -11.45 -11.56
N MET A 86 -8.81 -12.06 -11.12
CA MET A 86 -7.48 -11.44 -11.16
C MET A 86 -6.93 -11.54 -12.58
N HIS A 87 -6.29 -10.45 -13.04
CA HIS A 87 -5.58 -10.41 -14.31
C HIS A 87 -4.16 -9.89 -14.07
N GLY A 88 -3.15 -10.57 -14.60
CA GLY A 88 -1.75 -10.26 -14.36
C GLY A 88 -1.12 -11.13 -13.29
N GLY A 89 -0.03 -10.65 -12.68
CA GLY A 89 0.66 -11.36 -11.62
C GLY A 89 -0.13 -11.45 -10.31
N SER A 90 0.31 -12.33 -9.43
CA SER A 90 -0.36 -12.57 -8.13
C SER A 90 0.36 -11.95 -6.93
N LYS A 91 1.47 -11.23 -7.15
CA LYS A 91 2.25 -10.63 -6.05
C LYS A 91 1.64 -9.31 -5.57
N TYR A 92 1.56 -9.15 -4.27
CA TYR A 92 1.15 -7.91 -3.61
C TYR A 92 2.40 -7.14 -3.14
N LEU A 93 3.08 -6.46 -4.09
CA LEU A 93 4.28 -5.66 -3.79
C LEU A 93 3.93 -4.26 -3.27
N TRP A 94 2.68 -3.85 -3.38
CA TRP A 94 2.08 -2.69 -2.74
C TRP A 94 0.98 -3.18 -1.80
N GLY A 95 0.99 -2.70 -0.57
CA GLY A 95 -0.02 -3.15 0.36
C GLY A 95 -1.42 -2.65 0.01
N ASN A 96 -2.39 -3.48 0.30
CA ASN A 96 -3.81 -3.28 -0.02
C ASN A 96 -4.68 -2.90 1.20
N VAL A 97 -4.04 -2.57 2.32
CA VAL A 97 -4.68 -2.07 3.54
C VAL A 97 -3.89 -0.87 4.05
N PRO A 98 -4.52 0.21 4.53
CA PRO A 98 -3.81 1.40 4.99
C PRO A 98 -2.81 1.12 6.10
N ALA A 99 -1.64 1.75 5.98
CA ALA A 99 -0.59 1.72 6.99
C ALA A 99 -1.08 2.31 8.33
N PHE A 100 -0.68 1.69 9.43
CA PHE A 100 -0.96 2.19 10.78
C PHE A 100 0.31 2.21 11.65
N ASP A 101 0.29 3.01 12.70
CA ASP A 101 1.34 3.05 13.71
C ASP A 101 1.19 1.86 14.67
N LEU A 102 2.17 0.96 14.71
CA LEU A 102 2.16 -0.23 15.56
C LEU A 102 2.25 0.09 17.06
N LEU A 103 2.74 1.25 17.41
CA LEU A 103 2.97 1.62 18.81
C LEU A 103 1.81 2.39 19.40
N GLN A 104 1.26 3.38 18.69
CA GLN A 104 0.29 4.33 19.23
C GLN A 104 0.75 4.81 20.63
N LEU A 105 2.02 5.24 20.71
CA LEU A 105 2.74 5.38 21.97
C LEU A 105 2.03 6.34 22.94
N LYS A 106 1.47 7.43 22.41
CA LYS A 106 0.71 8.41 23.18
C LYS A 106 -0.46 7.79 23.97
N ASP A 107 -1.20 6.89 23.31
CA ASP A 107 -2.42 6.30 23.87
C ASP A 107 -2.17 4.99 24.64
N ASN A 108 -0.96 4.45 24.55
CA ASN A 108 -0.57 3.20 25.22
C ASN A 108 0.44 3.43 26.34
N GLU A 109 1.72 3.54 26.02
CA GLU A 109 2.78 3.72 27.03
C GLU A 109 2.91 5.16 27.53
N GLY A 110 2.43 6.15 26.77
CA GLY A 110 2.47 7.58 27.09
C GLY A 110 3.51 8.36 26.27
N GLU A 111 3.30 9.68 26.13
CA GLU A 111 4.16 10.56 25.32
C GLU A 111 5.61 10.66 25.86
N ASP A 112 5.78 10.50 27.18
CA ASP A 112 7.08 10.58 27.85
C ASP A 112 7.80 9.24 27.98
N TYR A 113 7.25 8.19 27.35
CA TYR A 113 7.85 6.87 27.41
C TYR A 113 9.23 6.86 26.74
N SER A 114 10.24 6.33 27.45
CA SER A 114 11.65 6.37 27.00
C SER A 114 12.37 5.04 27.13
N ARG A 115 11.67 3.96 27.55
CA ARG A 115 12.27 2.62 27.62
C ARG A 115 12.38 2.00 26.23
N ASP A 116 13.25 1.00 26.12
CA ASP A 116 13.43 0.23 24.90
C ASP A 116 12.17 -0.56 24.53
N LEU A 117 11.91 -0.67 23.25
CA LEU A 117 10.77 -1.39 22.67
C LEU A 117 11.25 -2.44 21.66
N SER A 118 10.50 -3.52 21.55
CA SER A 118 10.76 -4.60 20.58
C SER A 118 9.52 -4.87 19.74
N LEU A 119 9.67 -4.86 18.42
CA LEU A 119 8.59 -5.06 17.45
C LEU A 119 8.91 -6.26 16.55
N LEU A 120 7.90 -7.06 16.25
CA LEU A 120 7.96 -8.13 15.25
C LEU A 120 6.90 -7.88 14.18
N LEU A 121 7.32 -7.77 12.92
CA LEU A 121 6.46 -7.81 11.74
C LEU A 121 6.67 -9.19 11.10
N ALA A 122 5.82 -10.16 11.43
CA ALA A 122 6.05 -11.56 11.11
C ALA A 122 5.71 -11.94 9.66
N ALA A 123 4.87 -11.15 9.00
CA ALA A 123 4.54 -11.27 7.57
C ALA A 123 4.36 -9.85 7.01
N SER A 124 5.48 -9.13 6.94
CA SER A 124 5.48 -7.67 6.80
C SER A 124 4.88 -7.16 5.49
N GLY A 125 4.94 -7.96 4.41
CA GLY A 125 4.73 -7.43 3.08
C GLY A 125 5.72 -6.29 2.83
N ASP A 126 5.20 -5.10 2.52
CA ASP A 126 6.03 -3.90 2.35
C ASP A 126 6.32 -3.16 3.68
N LEU A 127 7.12 -2.09 3.63
CA LEU A 127 7.57 -1.35 4.81
C LEU A 127 6.58 -0.29 5.33
N ARG A 128 5.30 -0.26 4.88
CA ARG A 128 4.34 0.80 5.24
C ARG A 128 4.16 0.99 6.73
N ASN A 129 3.90 -0.12 7.47
CA ASN A 129 3.68 -0.07 8.92
C ASN A 129 4.95 0.37 9.66
N LEU A 130 6.13 -0.06 9.21
CA LEU A 130 7.41 0.42 9.73
C LEU A 130 7.57 1.93 9.53
N VAL A 131 7.37 2.42 8.30
CA VAL A 131 7.47 3.85 7.98
C VAL A 131 6.50 4.65 8.82
N LYS A 132 5.23 4.22 8.89
CA LYS A 132 4.20 4.90 9.66
C LYS A 132 4.55 4.95 11.16
N THR A 133 4.99 3.84 11.72
CA THR A 133 5.38 3.74 13.15
C THR A 133 6.54 4.67 13.48
N ILE A 134 7.61 4.63 12.70
CA ILE A 134 8.79 5.46 12.96
C ILE A 134 8.48 6.94 12.80
N VAL A 135 7.68 7.33 11.81
CA VAL A 135 7.29 8.73 11.60
C VAL A 135 6.35 9.24 12.70
N SER A 136 5.51 8.37 13.29
CA SER A 136 4.55 8.74 14.32
C SER A 136 5.13 8.86 15.72
N LEU A 137 6.34 8.38 15.97
CA LEU A 137 6.99 8.47 17.28
C LEU A 137 7.08 9.93 17.77
N PRO A 138 6.87 10.20 19.07
CA PRO A 138 7.12 11.52 19.64
C PRO A 138 8.56 11.99 19.41
N GLY A 139 8.77 13.29 19.22
CA GLY A 139 10.11 13.86 19.12
C GLY A 139 10.95 13.74 20.41
N SER A 140 10.28 13.50 21.54
CA SER A 140 10.88 13.25 22.87
C SER A 140 11.42 11.83 23.05
N TYR A 141 10.99 10.86 22.23
CA TYR A 141 11.40 9.46 22.42
C TYR A 141 12.90 9.26 22.31
N ARG A 142 13.51 8.56 23.29
CA ARG A 142 14.97 8.35 23.42
C ARG A 142 15.37 6.89 23.60
N GLY A 143 14.40 5.98 23.77
CA GLY A 143 14.64 4.54 23.88
C GLY A 143 15.19 3.95 22.59
N ARG A 144 15.72 2.75 22.68
CA ARG A 144 16.07 1.93 21.50
C ARG A 144 14.82 1.17 21.02
N ILE A 145 14.67 1.02 19.72
CA ILE A 145 13.63 0.15 19.15
C ILE A 145 14.31 -0.97 18.38
N HIS A 146 14.07 -2.19 18.83
CA HIS A 146 14.41 -3.42 18.09
C HIS A 146 13.26 -3.79 17.19
N ILE A 147 13.54 -4.05 15.92
CA ILE A 147 12.52 -4.31 14.90
C ILE A 147 12.95 -5.52 14.08
N ASP A 148 12.24 -6.61 14.23
CA ASP A 148 12.39 -7.80 13.40
C ASP A 148 11.34 -7.79 12.31
N ILE A 149 11.79 -7.84 11.05
CA ILE A 149 10.95 -7.80 9.84
C ILE A 149 11.15 -9.11 9.10
N ASN A 150 10.05 -9.82 8.87
CA ASN A 150 10.06 -11.08 8.16
C ASN A 150 9.02 -11.11 7.05
N ASP A 151 9.34 -11.78 5.97
CA ASP A 151 8.38 -12.25 4.98
C ASP A 151 8.87 -13.58 4.39
N ARG A 152 7.95 -14.39 3.87
CA ARG A 152 8.30 -15.64 3.17
C ARG A 152 8.69 -15.41 1.72
N ASP A 153 8.22 -14.33 1.09
CA ASP A 153 8.48 -14.03 -0.32
C ASP A 153 9.84 -13.32 -0.47
N GLU A 154 10.75 -13.96 -1.19
CA GLU A 154 12.10 -13.42 -1.41
C GLU A 154 12.09 -12.07 -2.15
N THR A 155 11.11 -11.85 -3.05
CA THR A 155 10.97 -10.58 -3.78
C THR A 155 10.64 -9.45 -2.80
N VAL A 156 9.72 -9.70 -1.86
CA VAL A 156 9.35 -8.75 -0.81
C VAL A 156 10.54 -8.43 0.07
N VAL A 157 11.23 -9.46 0.57
CA VAL A 157 12.40 -9.30 1.45
C VAL A 157 13.53 -8.54 0.74
N ALA A 158 13.85 -8.92 -0.49
CA ALA A 158 14.91 -8.25 -1.26
C ALA A 158 14.58 -6.78 -1.54
N ARG A 159 13.33 -6.45 -1.91
CA ARG A 159 12.85 -5.07 -2.08
C ARG A 159 12.96 -4.26 -0.79
N ASN A 160 12.46 -4.81 0.31
CA ASN A 160 12.51 -4.18 1.62
C ASN A 160 13.96 -3.88 2.05
N LEU A 161 14.88 -4.83 1.80
CA LEU A 161 16.29 -4.63 2.11
C LEU A 161 16.91 -3.51 1.27
N VAL A 162 16.64 -3.47 -0.04
CA VAL A 162 17.13 -2.39 -0.92
C VAL A 162 16.61 -1.04 -0.43
N PHE A 163 15.32 -0.92 -0.07
CA PHE A 163 14.76 0.35 0.41
C PHE A 163 15.41 0.80 1.74
N LEU A 164 15.65 -0.13 2.66
CA LEU A 164 16.33 0.17 3.91
C LEU A 164 17.78 0.56 3.69
N LEU A 165 18.50 -0.12 2.80
CA LEU A 165 19.89 0.23 2.45
C LEU A 165 19.97 1.60 1.78
N VAL A 166 19.04 1.94 0.90
CA VAL A 166 18.93 3.30 0.33
C VAL A 166 18.76 4.34 1.44
N ALA A 167 17.88 4.07 2.41
CA ALA A 167 17.66 4.97 3.55
C ALA A 167 18.87 5.10 4.47
N PHE A 168 19.73 4.06 4.55
CA PHE A 168 20.95 4.05 5.37
C PHE A 168 22.14 4.74 4.70
N HIS A 169 22.22 4.69 3.37
CA HIS A 169 23.42 5.13 2.62
C HIS A 169 23.25 6.46 1.88
N LEU A 170 22.01 6.87 1.55
CA LEU A 170 21.78 8.13 0.85
C LEU A 170 21.23 9.23 1.78
N PRO A 171 21.52 10.51 1.49
CA PRO A 171 20.91 11.63 2.20
C PRO A 171 19.39 11.58 2.15
N PRO A 172 18.65 11.99 3.21
CA PRO A 172 17.19 11.88 3.30
C PRO A 172 16.43 12.46 2.10
N ASP A 173 16.87 13.59 1.54
CA ASP A 173 16.24 14.20 0.35
C ASP A 173 16.32 13.30 -0.89
N VAL A 174 17.46 12.63 -1.09
CA VAL A 174 17.69 11.71 -2.21
C VAL A 174 17.03 10.36 -1.93
N ALA A 175 17.24 9.81 -0.74
CA ALA A 175 16.72 8.52 -0.32
C ALA A 175 15.19 8.47 -0.41
N SER A 176 14.49 9.50 0.05
CA SER A 176 13.03 9.54 0.02
C SER A 176 12.44 9.48 -1.39
N VAL A 177 13.06 10.15 -2.35
CA VAL A 177 12.66 10.12 -3.76
C VAL A 177 13.01 8.77 -4.39
N ALA A 178 14.19 8.25 -4.09
CA ALA A 178 14.65 6.95 -4.60
C ALA A 178 13.73 5.81 -4.12
N ILE A 179 13.44 5.75 -2.81
CA ILE A 179 12.55 4.75 -2.24
C ILE A 179 11.14 4.88 -2.84
N LEU A 180 10.61 6.10 -2.97
CA LEU A 180 9.28 6.32 -3.54
C LEU A 180 9.16 5.72 -4.95
N HIS A 181 10.13 6.01 -5.82
CA HIS A 181 10.07 5.52 -7.19
C HIS A 181 10.41 4.04 -7.31
N LEU A 182 11.38 3.51 -6.56
CA LEU A 182 11.64 2.07 -6.49
C LEU A 182 10.42 1.29 -6.00
N TRP A 183 9.66 1.89 -5.08
CA TRP A 183 8.47 1.24 -4.52
C TRP A 183 7.28 1.26 -5.48
N TYR A 184 6.96 2.42 -6.07
CA TYR A 184 5.67 2.65 -6.72
C TYR A 184 5.72 2.98 -8.22
N SER A 185 6.91 3.18 -8.82
CA SER A 185 7.01 3.52 -10.22
C SER A 185 7.54 2.38 -11.06
N ALA A 186 6.88 2.11 -12.19
CA ALA A 186 7.31 1.10 -13.16
C ALA A 186 8.62 1.49 -13.88
N PHE A 187 8.86 2.78 -14.00
CA PHE A 187 10.04 3.33 -14.68
C PHE A 187 10.75 4.35 -13.79
N LEU A 188 12.07 4.45 -13.96
CA LEU A 188 12.98 5.29 -13.18
C LEU A 188 13.78 6.23 -14.10
N PRO A 189 14.25 7.37 -13.59
CA PRO A 189 15.35 8.08 -14.19
C PRO A 189 16.66 7.27 -14.07
N GLU A 190 17.48 7.27 -15.10
CA GLU A 190 18.77 6.58 -15.09
C GLU A 190 19.68 7.09 -13.95
N SER A 191 19.73 8.40 -13.75
CA SER A 191 20.50 9.02 -12.67
C SER A 191 20.10 8.52 -11.28
N LEU A 192 18.81 8.20 -11.09
CA LEU A 192 18.32 7.64 -9.83
C LEU A 192 18.83 6.22 -9.64
N LEU A 193 18.71 5.35 -10.65
CA LEU A 193 19.21 3.97 -10.57
C LEU A 193 20.71 3.95 -10.31
N GLN A 194 21.48 4.78 -11.00
CA GLN A 194 22.94 4.89 -10.79
C GLN A 194 23.29 5.38 -9.39
N SER A 195 22.55 6.35 -8.83
CA SER A 195 22.76 6.82 -7.46
C SER A 195 22.49 5.71 -6.43
N VAL A 196 21.39 4.96 -6.62
CA VAL A 196 21.04 3.82 -5.76
C VAL A 196 22.08 2.72 -5.86
N ARG A 197 22.47 2.34 -7.07
CA ARG A 197 23.50 1.33 -7.33
C ARG A 197 24.83 1.72 -6.71
N GLY A 198 25.30 2.95 -6.95
CA GLY A 198 26.57 3.46 -6.41
C GLY A 198 26.64 3.45 -4.89
N ALA A 199 25.49 3.65 -4.22
CA ALA A 199 25.43 3.65 -2.76
C ALA A 199 25.28 2.25 -2.14
N VAL A 200 24.50 1.36 -2.79
CA VAL A 200 24.08 0.10 -2.16
C VAL A 200 24.88 -1.11 -2.67
N PHE A 201 25.19 -1.16 -3.98
CA PHE A 201 25.87 -2.30 -4.58
C PHE A 201 27.22 -2.63 -3.92
N PRO A 202 28.14 -1.67 -3.67
CA PRO A 202 29.42 -1.97 -3.01
C PRO A 202 29.26 -2.54 -1.61
N ALA A 203 28.27 -2.03 -0.85
CA ALA A 203 28.00 -2.47 0.52
C ALA A 203 27.57 -3.94 0.63
N ILE A 204 27.11 -4.55 -0.48
CA ILE A 204 26.73 -5.95 -0.56
C ILE A 204 27.79 -6.77 -1.28
N SER A 205 28.28 -6.31 -2.44
CA SER A 205 29.20 -7.08 -3.29
C SER A 205 30.54 -7.34 -2.62
N GLU A 206 31.11 -6.38 -1.90
CA GLU A 206 32.34 -6.54 -1.12
C GLU A 206 32.21 -7.61 -0.03
N PHE A 207 31.07 -7.63 0.66
CA PHE A 207 30.76 -8.64 1.66
C PHE A 207 30.69 -10.04 1.05
N LEU A 208 29.99 -10.19 -0.07
CA LEU A 208 29.83 -11.48 -0.75
C LEU A 208 31.12 -11.98 -1.41
N ALA A 209 32.02 -11.09 -1.82
CA ALA A 209 33.33 -11.45 -2.36
C ALA A 209 34.30 -11.94 -1.28
N ALA A 210 34.15 -11.47 -0.04
CA ALA A 210 35.03 -11.86 1.08
C ALA A 210 34.74 -13.27 1.61
N ASP A 211 33.55 -13.83 1.36
CA ASP A 211 33.15 -15.16 1.84
C ASP A 211 32.55 -15.99 0.71
N PRO A 212 33.35 -16.78 -0.03
CA PRO A 212 32.90 -17.62 -1.16
C PRO A 212 32.23 -18.92 -0.68
N VAL A 213 31.33 -18.85 0.30
CA VAL A 213 30.66 -19.99 0.93
C VAL A 213 29.59 -20.64 0.05
N GLN A 214 29.29 -21.92 0.33
CA GLN A 214 28.28 -22.75 -0.37
C GLN A 214 26.88 -22.12 -0.37
N ALA A 215 26.14 -22.31 -1.45
CA ALA A 215 24.85 -21.67 -1.75
C ALA A 215 23.76 -21.80 -0.65
N ALA A 216 23.84 -22.80 0.21
CA ALA A 216 22.86 -23.07 1.26
C ALA A 216 23.16 -22.43 2.64
N SER A 217 24.33 -21.81 2.82
CA SER A 217 24.66 -21.18 4.10
C SER A 217 23.98 -19.82 4.25
N VAL A 218 23.46 -19.54 5.46
CA VAL A 218 22.91 -18.24 5.79
C VAL A 218 24.07 -17.29 6.09
N LEU A 219 24.19 -16.24 5.29
CA LEU A 219 25.18 -15.19 5.44
C LEU A 219 24.52 -13.99 6.14
N GLN A 220 25.15 -13.48 7.19
CA GLN A 220 24.63 -12.33 7.93
C GLN A 220 25.53 -11.11 7.73
N LYS A 221 24.93 -9.98 7.37
CA LYS A 221 25.60 -8.68 7.26
C LYS A 221 24.89 -7.65 8.12
N MET A 222 25.70 -6.78 8.72
CA MET A 222 25.21 -5.63 9.49
C MET A 222 25.81 -4.35 8.94
N TRP A 223 24.98 -3.31 8.85
CA TRP A 223 25.37 -1.94 8.52
C TRP A 223 25.00 -1.03 9.68
N SER A 224 25.76 0.05 9.84
CA SER A 224 25.51 1.04 10.88
C SER A 224 25.34 2.41 10.25
N CYS A 225 24.37 3.16 10.71
CA CYS A 225 24.16 4.54 10.36
C CYS A 225 23.95 5.34 11.66
N ARG A 226 24.97 6.05 12.10
CA ARG A 226 24.99 6.75 13.41
C ARG A 226 24.64 5.79 14.56
N SER A 227 23.49 5.99 15.23
CA SER A 227 23.03 5.16 16.35
C SER A 227 22.09 4.01 15.94
N SER A 228 21.77 3.93 14.66
CA SER A 228 20.91 2.89 14.10
C SER A 228 21.71 1.80 13.40
N THR A 229 21.21 0.57 13.44
CA THR A 229 21.78 -0.59 12.77
C THR A 229 20.73 -1.29 11.92
N LEU A 230 21.15 -1.79 10.76
CA LEU A 230 20.39 -2.68 9.90
C LEU A 230 21.16 -3.98 9.75
N SER A 231 20.52 -5.11 9.92
CA SER A 231 21.12 -6.41 9.63
C SER A 231 20.19 -7.27 8.77
N ALA A 232 20.76 -8.12 7.94
CA ALA A 232 20.03 -9.09 7.16
C ALA A 232 20.75 -10.44 7.22
N ALA A 233 19.97 -11.52 7.38
CA ALA A 233 20.44 -12.90 7.44
C ALA A 233 19.77 -13.69 6.30
N LEU A 234 20.44 -13.83 5.17
CA LEU A 234 19.93 -14.38 3.92
C LEU A 234 20.85 -15.46 3.38
N SER A 235 20.32 -16.40 2.61
CA SER A 235 21.13 -17.35 1.83
C SER A 235 21.87 -16.65 0.69
N ARG A 236 22.87 -17.29 0.12
CA ARG A 236 23.61 -16.75 -1.03
C ARG A 236 22.68 -16.40 -2.21
N THR A 237 21.74 -17.27 -2.53
CA THR A 237 20.79 -17.03 -3.62
C THR A 237 19.87 -15.84 -3.37
N GLU A 238 19.46 -15.63 -2.12
CA GLU A 238 18.67 -14.45 -1.72
C GLU A 238 19.48 -13.15 -1.80
N TRP A 239 20.78 -13.19 -1.45
CA TRP A 239 21.69 -12.07 -1.68
C TRP A 239 21.90 -11.75 -3.16
N ASP A 240 22.03 -12.78 -4.01
CA ASP A 240 22.13 -12.61 -5.46
C ASP A 240 20.84 -11.98 -6.01
N ARG A 241 19.67 -12.32 -5.46
CA ARG A 241 18.40 -11.66 -5.77
C ARG A 241 18.42 -10.17 -5.42
N VAL A 242 18.95 -9.81 -4.24
CA VAL A 242 19.11 -8.39 -3.85
C VAL A 242 20.01 -7.64 -4.84
N LEU A 243 21.14 -8.24 -5.23
CA LEU A 243 22.06 -7.65 -6.22
C LEU A 243 21.42 -7.50 -7.59
N SER A 244 20.52 -8.41 -8.01
CA SER A 244 19.83 -8.33 -9.30
C SER A 244 18.91 -7.11 -9.40
N TYR A 245 18.55 -6.47 -8.29
CA TYR A 245 17.81 -5.21 -8.27
C TYR A 245 18.69 -3.96 -8.42
N LEU A 246 20.00 -4.15 -8.53
CA LEU A 246 21.00 -3.09 -8.65
C LEU A 246 21.86 -3.30 -9.91
N PRO A 247 21.25 -3.54 -11.09
CA PRO A 247 22.00 -3.84 -12.32
C PRO A 247 22.76 -2.60 -12.81
N GLU A 248 23.80 -2.81 -13.60
CA GLU A 248 24.49 -1.74 -14.32
C GLU A 248 23.61 -1.18 -15.44
N ALA A 249 22.96 -2.09 -16.16
CA ALA A 249 21.93 -1.79 -17.15
C ALA A 249 20.75 -2.75 -16.95
N PRO A 250 19.50 -2.31 -17.19
CA PRO A 250 18.34 -3.19 -17.10
C PRO A 250 18.42 -4.35 -18.10
N ASP A 251 17.96 -5.51 -17.67
CA ASP A 251 17.90 -6.72 -18.52
C ASP A 251 16.81 -6.67 -19.60
N ILE A 252 15.91 -5.69 -19.52
CA ILE A 252 14.77 -5.50 -20.40
C ILE A 252 14.76 -4.07 -20.94
N SER A 253 14.46 -3.89 -22.24
CA SER A 253 14.34 -2.54 -22.83
C SER A 253 13.08 -1.82 -22.31
N TYR A 254 13.10 -0.47 -22.40
CA TYR A 254 11.96 0.37 -22.03
C TYR A 254 10.69 -0.02 -22.82
N GLU A 255 10.81 -0.22 -24.13
CA GLU A 255 9.68 -0.54 -25.01
C GLU A 255 9.03 -1.87 -24.62
N LYS A 256 9.84 -2.90 -24.33
CA LYS A 256 9.36 -4.21 -23.90
C LYS A 256 8.69 -4.12 -22.52
N ALA A 257 9.30 -3.41 -21.56
CA ALA A 257 8.75 -3.21 -20.23
C ALA A 257 7.44 -2.41 -20.27
N ALA A 258 7.37 -1.37 -21.12
CA ALA A 258 6.16 -0.57 -21.31
C ALA A 258 5.02 -1.42 -21.92
N ALA A 259 5.33 -2.24 -22.92
CA ALA A 259 4.35 -3.15 -23.51
C ALA A 259 3.84 -4.20 -22.50
N LEU A 260 4.72 -4.76 -21.65
CA LEU A 260 4.33 -5.66 -20.57
C LEU A 260 3.43 -4.98 -19.54
N HIS A 261 3.80 -3.78 -19.09
CA HIS A 261 2.99 -2.99 -18.16
C HIS A 261 1.61 -2.68 -18.75
N GLU A 262 1.56 -2.19 -19.99
CA GLU A 262 0.32 -1.86 -20.70
C GLU A 262 -0.57 -3.09 -20.90
N SER A 263 0.02 -4.25 -21.25
CA SER A 263 -0.73 -5.51 -21.46
C SER A 263 -1.51 -5.96 -20.24
N ILE A 264 -1.11 -5.54 -19.03
CA ILE A 264 -1.80 -5.83 -17.77
C ILE A 264 -2.69 -4.65 -17.36
N THR A 265 -2.11 -3.46 -17.17
CA THR A 265 -2.83 -2.32 -16.60
C THR A 265 -3.88 -1.74 -17.53
N LEU A 266 -3.70 -1.87 -18.85
CA LEU A 266 -4.59 -1.36 -19.89
C LEU A 266 -5.16 -2.47 -20.80
N ALA A 267 -5.09 -3.74 -20.41
CA ALA A 267 -5.62 -4.86 -21.19
C ALA A 267 -7.04 -4.58 -21.70
N HIS A 268 -7.30 -4.84 -22.96
CA HIS A 268 -8.60 -4.55 -23.58
C HIS A 268 -9.72 -5.37 -22.93
N SER A 269 -9.49 -6.64 -22.61
CA SER A 269 -10.41 -7.53 -21.89
C SER A 269 -10.79 -7.00 -20.49
N ARG A 270 -9.95 -6.13 -19.92
CA ARG A 270 -10.17 -5.53 -18.58
C ARG A 270 -10.78 -4.13 -18.62
N ARG A 271 -11.22 -3.65 -19.79
CA ARG A 271 -11.79 -2.30 -19.94
C ARG A 271 -12.96 -2.05 -19.00
N ASP A 272 -13.88 -2.99 -18.91
CA ASP A 272 -15.07 -2.84 -18.05
C ASP A 272 -14.75 -2.83 -16.57
N TYR A 273 -13.77 -3.59 -16.14
CA TYR A 273 -13.27 -3.56 -14.75
C TYR A 273 -12.65 -2.20 -14.42
N ARG A 274 -11.87 -1.62 -15.35
CA ARG A 274 -11.33 -0.26 -15.18
C ARG A 274 -12.42 0.80 -15.16
N ASP A 275 -13.36 0.73 -16.09
CA ASP A 275 -14.46 1.68 -16.17
C ASP A 275 -15.33 1.61 -14.90
N ARG A 276 -15.56 0.40 -14.35
CA ARG A 276 -16.23 0.19 -13.07
C ARG A 276 -15.50 0.88 -11.90
N ALA A 277 -14.18 0.80 -11.86
CA ALA A 277 -13.36 1.45 -10.83
C ALA A 277 -13.31 2.98 -11.01
N LEU A 278 -13.32 3.47 -12.25
CA LEU A 278 -13.28 4.91 -12.56
C LEU A 278 -14.62 5.61 -12.36
N PHE A 279 -15.73 4.94 -12.63
CA PHE A 279 -17.06 5.56 -12.67
C PHE A 279 -17.45 6.28 -11.35
N PRO A 280 -17.25 5.70 -10.15
CA PRO A 280 -17.59 6.33 -8.88
C PRO A 280 -16.73 7.54 -8.53
N LEU A 281 -15.53 7.65 -9.09
CA LEU A 281 -14.55 8.65 -8.68
C LEU A 281 -14.96 10.07 -9.12
N HIS A 282 -14.48 11.06 -8.34
CA HIS A 282 -14.54 12.45 -8.76
C HIS A 282 -13.97 12.62 -10.19
N PRO A 283 -14.60 13.40 -11.07
CA PRO A 283 -14.23 13.45 -12.48
C PRO A 283 -12.75 13.72 -12.79
N SER A 284 -12.08 14.58 -12.03
CA SER A 284 -10.64 14.82 -12.23
C SER A 284 -9.77 13.69 -11.70
N TRP A 285 -10.21 12.96 -10.66
CA TRP A 285 -9.49 11.80 -10.13
C TRP A 285 -9.43 10.65 -11.15
N ARG A 286 -10.45 10.51 -12.00
CA ARG A 286 -10.44 9.54 -13.12
C ARG A 286 -9.22 9.74 -14.01
N LEU A 287 -8.89 11.00 -14.35
CA LEU A 287 -7.72 11.29 -15.15
C LEU A 287 -6.40 11.08 -14.40
N SER A 288 -6.34 11.42 -13.11
CA SER A 288 -5.15 11.19 -12.30
C SER A 288 -4.85 9.68 -12.21
N LEU A 289 -5.88 8.86 -11.93
CA LEU A 289 -5.76 7.39 -11.94
C LEU A 289 -5.40 6.85 -13.33
N TRP A 290 -6.11 7.30 -14.38
CA TRP A 290 -5.84 6.87 -15.74
C TRP A 290 -4.39 7.14 -16.14
N LYS A 291 -3.88 8.34 -15.81
CA LYS A 291 -2.49 8.70 -16.11
C LYS A 291 -1.49 7.78 -15.42
N PHE A 292 -1.69 7.52 -14.13
CA PHE A 292 -0.83 6.59 -13.38
C PHE A 292 -0.88 5.17 -13.96
N ARG A 293 -2.07 4.67 -14.32
CA ARG A 293 -2.20 3.35 -14.94
C ARG A 293 -1.57 3.28 -16.33
N SER A 294 -1.55 4.38 -17.05
CA SER A 294 -0.98 4.45 -18.41
C SER A 294 0.54 4.56 -18.41
N ASP A 295 1.10 5.43 -17.57
CA ASP A 295 2.54 5.67 -17.54
C ASP A 295 3.30 4.86 -16.48
N GLY A 296 2.59 4.31 -15.49
CA GLY A 296 3.18 3.53 -14.40
C GLY A 296 4.07 4.36 -13.45
N ILE A 297 4.00 5.69 -13.47
CA ILE A 297 4.93 6.56 -12.76
C ILE A 297 4.18 7.37 -11.71
N LEU A 298 4.52 7.17 -10.44
CA LEU A 298 3.94 7.95 -9.35
C LEU A 298 4.59 9.33 -9.28
N LEU A 299 3.94 10.30 -9.90
CA LEU A 299 4.34 11.71 -9.94
C LEU A 299 3.13 12.63 -9.99
N PRO A 300 3.27 13.92 -9.62
CA PRO A 300 2.27 14.93 -9.89
C PRO A 300 1.85 14.93 -11.38
N PHE A 301 0.55 15.11 -11.64
CA PHE A 301 -0.04 15.01 -12.98
C PHE A 301 0.68 15.88 -14.00
N GLY A 302 1.05 17.10 -13.63
CA GLY A 302 1.75 18.04 -14.50
C GLY A 302 3.27 17.91 -14.55
N ALA A 303 3.88 16.94 -13.85
CA ALA A 303 5.33 16.78 -13.84
C ALA A 303 5.84 16.04 -15.11
N SER A 304 7.11 16.28 -15.48
CA SER A 304 7.77 15.59 -16.61
C SER A 304 7.99 14.11 -16.33
N ARG A 305 7.77 13.27 -17.34
CA ARG A 305 8.10 11.84 -17.37
C ARG A 305 9.23 11.53 -18.35
N GLU A 306 9.84 12.54 -18.94
CA GLU A 306 10.84 12.37 -20.04
C GLU A 306 12.07 11.57 -19.59
N ASP A 307 12.49 11.75 -18.33
CA ASP A 307 13.66 11.06 -17.77
C ASP A 307 13.35 9.62 -17.31
N PHE A 308 12.07 9.25 -17.22
CA PHE A 308 11.64 7.94 -16.70
C PHE A 308 11.65 6.89 -17.82
N ARG A 309 12.85 6.47 -18.23
CA ARG A 309 13.07 5.53 -19.36
C ARG A 309 13.71 4.21 -18.94
N VAL A 310 14.11 4.07 -17.69
CA VAL A 310 14.74 2.86 -17.17
C VAL A 310 13.69 1.99 -16.50
N PRO A 311 13.45 0.75 -16.96
CA PRO A 311 12.57 -0.18 -16.25
C PRO A 311 13.03 -0.38 -14.81
N ASN A 312 12.10 -0.31 -13.86
CA ASN A 312 12.40 -0.53 -12.46
C ASN A 312 12.81 -1.99 -12.22
N PRO A 313 14.07 -2.29 -11.87
CA PRO A 313 14.54 -3.67 -11.75
C PRO A 313 13.90 -4.42 -10.59
N THR A 314 13.27 -3.71 -9.65
CA THR A 314 12.53 -4.33 -8.55
C THR A 314 11.10 -4.75 -8.94
N LEU A 315 10.62 -4.36 -10.12
CA LEU A 315 9.30 -4.71 -10.65
C LEU A 315 9.40 -5.52 -11.95
N PHE A 316 10.43 -5.26 -12.78
CA PHE A 316 10.68 -6.03 -13.99
C PHE A 316 11.87 -6.94 -13.79
N HIS A 317 11.66 -8.23 -14.00
CA HIS A 317 12.70 -9.25 -13.93
C HIS A 317 12.56 -10.18 -15.14
N ASN A 318 13.67 -10.67 -15.68
CA ASN A 318 13.72 -11.47 -16.91
C ASN A 318 12.77 -12.66 -16.97
N GLU A 319 12.49 -13.28 -15.84
CA GLU A 319 11.72 -14.52 -15.77
C GLU A 319 10.22 -14.32 -15.56
N HIS A 320 9.79 -13.07 -15.27
CA HIS A 320 8.41 -12.81 -14.90
C HIS A 320 7.86 -11.58 -15.63
N PRO A 321 6.63 -11.65 -16.17
CA PRO A 321 5.89 -10.49 -16.60
C PRO A 321 5.66 -9.54 -15.42
N TRP A 322 4.92 -8.45 -15.64
CA TRP A 322 4.49 -7.56 -14.56
C TRP A 322 3.95 -8.34 -13.35
N PRO A 323 4.54 -8.19 -12.15
CA PRO A 323 4.34 -9.14 -11.05
C PRO A 323 3.00 -8.98 -10.30
N MET A 324 2.31 -7.87 -10.51
CA MET A 324 1.10 -7.52 -9.76
C MET A 324 -0.18 -7.66 -10.61
N PRO A 325 -1.34 -7.82 -9.98
CA PRO A 325 -2.61 -7.80 -10.70
C PRO A 325 -2.91 -6.41 -11.26
N ASP A 326 -3.79 -6.35 -12.26
CA ASP A 326 -4.27 -5.10 -12.87
C ASP A 326 -5.01 -4.18 -11.89
N SER A 327 -5.52 -4.73 -10.79
CA SER A 327 -6.19 -4.01 -9.70
C SER A 327 -5.25 -3.41 -8.66
N ALA A 328 -3.93 -3.71 -8.71
CA ALA A 328 -2.97 -3.17 -7.76
C ALA A 328 -2.93 -1.63 -7.83
N ASP A 329 -3.10 -0.99 -6.67
CA ASP A 329 -3.15 0.47 -6.56
C ASP A 329 -2.38 0.93 -5.31
N PRO A 330 -1.35 1.79 -5.45
CA PRO A 330 -0.60 2.31 -4.31
C PRO A 330 -1.45 3.12 -3.32
N LEU A 331 -2.60 3.65 -3.75
CA LEU A 331 -3.53 4.36 -2.86
C LEU A 331 -4.08 3.48 -1.74
N GLN A 332 -4.32 2.19 -2.01
CA GLN A 332 -4.90 1.28 -1.03
C GLN A 332 -4.03 1.07 0.21
N GLY A 333 -2.73 1.27 0.10
CA GLY A 333 -1.79 1.17 1.21
C GLY A 333 -1.79 2.35 2.18
N TRP A 334 -2.59 3.40 1.93
CA TRP A 334 -2.56 4.65 2.70
C TRP A 334 -3.95 5.20 2.93
N THR A 335 -4.14 5.88 4.07
CA THR A 335 -5.44 6.45 4.42
C THR A 335 -5.76 7.64 3.50
N LEU A 336 -6.85 7.55 2.75
CA LEU A 336 -7.25 8.57 1.76
C LEU A 336 -7.39 9.96 2.39
N THR A 337 -7.94 10.05 3.61
CA THR A 337 -8.08 11.32 4.34
C THR A 337 -6.73 11.97 4.69
N GLU A 338 -5.66 11.17 4.90
CA GLU A 338 -4.31 11.70 5.12
C GLU A 338 -3.67 12.18 3.81
N ILE A 339 -3.92 11.46 2.71
CA ILE A 339 -3.44 11.84 1.37
C ILE A 339 -4.04 13.16 0.93
N LEU A 340 -5.34 13.35 1.16
CA LEU A 340 -6.09 14.54 0.74
C LEU A 340 -5.91 15.76 1.64
N ARG A 341 -5.09 15.68 2.69
CA ARG A 341 -4.75 16.83 3.52
C ARG A 341 -4.11 17.93 2.65
N PRO A 342 -4.63 19.16 2.69
CA PRO A 342 -4.31 20.19 1.71
C PRO A 342 -2.92 20.78 1.92
N SER A 343 -1.93 20.21 1.25
CA SER A 343 -0.57 20.76 1.15
C SER A 343 -0.13 20.96 -0.30
N TYR A 344 -0.98 20.59 -1.26
CA TYR A 344 -0.67 20.60 -2.68
C TYR A 344 -1.78 21.33 -3.46
N GLY A 345 -1.39 22.37 -4.23
CA GLY A 345 -2.35 23.25 -4.89
C GLY A 345 -3.16 22.64 -6.03
N ALA A 346 -2.71 21.51 -6.60
CA ALA A 346 -3.48 20.71 -7.56
C ALA A 346 -4.43 19.76 -6.80
N LYS A 347 -5.50 20.30 -6.24
CA LYS A 347 -6.41 19.64 -5.28
C LYS A 347 -7.07 18.37 -5.79
N HIS A 348 -7.21 18.19 -7.12
CA HIS A 348 -7.84 17.03 -7.72
C HIS A 348 -6.83 16.09 -8.39
N ASP A 349 -5.54 16.33 -8.23
CA ASP A 349 -4.50 15.41 -8.62
C ASP A 349 -4.26 14.39 -7.51
N LEU A 350 -5.05 13.31 -7.50
CA LEU A 350 -5.05 12.30 -6.44
C LEU A 350 -3.68 11.63 -6.29
N TYR A 351 -3.04 11.24 -7.41
CA TYR A 351 -1.71 10.60 -7.37
C TYR A 351 -0.60 11.62 -7.12
N GLY A 352 -0.77 12.87 -7.51
CA GLY A 352 0.13 13.95 -7.09
C GLY A 352 0.07 14.21 -5.59
N GLN A 353 -1.12 14.15 -4.98
CA GLN A 353 -1.26 14.25 -3.52
C GLN A 353 -0.64 13.05 -2.80
N LEU A 354 -0.83 11.83 -3.34
CA LEU A 354 -0.16 10.63 -2.83
C LEU A 354 1.35 10.78 -2.89
N TYR A 355 1.91 11.21 -4.04
CA TYR A 355 3.34 11.48 -4.19
C TYR A 355 3.87 12.45 -3.13
N VAL A 356 3.17 13.57 -2.91
CA VAL A 356 3.57 14.58 -1.93
C VAL A 356 3.55 14.03 -0.51
N SER A 357 2.49 13.30 -0.16
CA SER A 357 2.33 12.68 1.16
C SER A 357 3.42 11.64 1.41
N LEU A 358 3.66 10.75 0.45
CA LEU A 358 4.68 9.71 0.54
C LEU A 358 6.09 10.29 0.62
N LYS A 359 6.43 11.24 -0.26
CA LYS A 359 7.74 11.90 -0.22
C LYS A 359 8.03 12.51 1.14
N ARG A 360 7.04 13.18 1.74
CA ARG A 360 7.18 13.76 3.10
C ARG A 360 7.38 12.68 4.16
N ASN A 361 6.57 11.61 4.14
CA ASN A 361 6.66 10.54 5.11
C ASN A 361 8.01 9.79 4.99
N LEU A 362 8.44 9.48 3.77
CA LEU A 362 9.73 8.82 3.52
C LEU A 362 10.91 9.70 3.89
N HIS A 363 10.85 11.00 3.61
CA HIS A 363 11.88 11.94 4.05
C HIS A 363 11.99 11.95 5.57
N SER A 364 10.87 12.09 6.27
CA SER A 364 10.81 12.05 7.73
C SER A 364 11.32 10.71 8.29
N PHE A 365 10.96 9.59 7.65
CA PHE A 365 11.47 8.27 8.01
C PHE A 365 13.00 8.21 7.89
N CYS A 366 13.58 8.65 6.76
CA CYS A 366 15.03 8.67 6.56
C CYS A 366 15.74 9.58 7.58
N GLU A 367 15.21 10.77 7.87
CA GLU A 367 15.76 11.65 8.93
C GLU A 367 15.74 10.96 10.30
N ARG A 368 14.64 10.26 10.63
CA ARG A 368 14.50 9.58 11.92
C ARG A 368 15.42 8.36 12.06
N LEU A 369 15.74 7.66 10.98
CA LEU A 369 16.80 6.63 11.00
C LEU A 369 18.14 7.18 11.46
N HIS A 370 18.44 8.44 11.18
CA HIS A 370 19.68 9.10 11.57
C HIS A 370 19.66 9.68 13.00
N THR A 371 18.50 9.83 13.62
CA THR A 371 18.34 10.49 14.92
C THR A 371 17.91 9.55 16.05
N LEU A 372 17.18 8.49 15.73
CA LEU A 372 16.74 7.47 16.67
C LEU A 372 17.78 6.37 16.85
N LYS A 373 17.57 5.53 17.86
CA LYS A 373 18.39 4.32 18.14
C LYS A 373 17.60 3.11 17.65
N LEU A 374 17.65 2.80 16.35
CA LEU A 374 16.94 1.68 15.76
C LEU A 374 17.87 0.48 15.56
N SER A 375 17.38 -0.71 15.82
CA SER A 375 18.05 -1.97 15.49
C SER A 375 17.10 -2.80 14.64
N ILE A 376 17.27 -2.73 13.31
CA ILE A 376 16.39 -3.38 12.33
C ILE A 376 17.07 -4.67 11.89
N CYS A 377 16.35 -5.79 11.91
CA CYS A 377 16.81 -7.06 11.39
C CYS A 377 15.80 -7.64 10.39
N LEU A 378 16.30 -8.07 9.23
CA LEU A 378 15.48 -8.59 8.14
C LEU A 378 15.73 -10.09 7.97
N PHE A 379 14.63 -10.85 7.86
CA PHE A 379 14.64 -12.30 7.64
C PHE A 379 13.79 -12.67 6.42
N LYS A 380 14.12 -13.81 5.83
CA LYS A 380 13.26 -14.49 4.88
C LYS A 380 12.95 -15.87 5.43
N GLN A 381 11.76 -16.00 6.03
CA GLN A 381 11.35 -17.25 6.68
C GLN A 381 9.85 -17.48 6.54
N ASP A 382 9.43 -18.74 6.40
CA ASP A 382 8.01 -19.07 6.59
C ASP A 382 7.60 -18.73 8.03
N ALA A 383 6.39 -18.20 8.21
CA ALA A 383 5.89 -17.81 9.53
C ALA A 383 5.80 -19.00 10.50
N MET A 384 5.66 -20.23 9.99
CA MET A 384 5.67 -21.45 10.83
C MET A 384 7.00 -21.70 11.50
N ASP A 385 8.11 -21.39 10.82
CA ASP A 385 9.47 -21.67 11.29
C ASP A 385 10.11 -20.45 11.95
N LEU A 386 9.46 -19.28 11.85
CA LEU A 386 10.00 -18.02 12.34
C LEU A 386 10.30 -18.01 13.84
N PRO A 387 9.44 -18.56 14.75
CA PRO A 387 9.75 -18.59 16.18
C PRO A 387 11.05 -19.34 16.51
N ASP A 388 11.29 -20.50 15.90
CA ASP A 388 12.52 -21.29 16.09
C ASP A 388 13.75 -20.56 15.54
N LYS A 389 13.59 -19.88 14.40
CA LYS A 389 14.65 -19.06 13.81
C LYS A 389 15.02 -17.89 14.72
N LEU A 390 14.04 -17.19 15.27
CA LEU A 390 14.24 -16.11 16.23
C LEU A 390 14.92 -16.61 17.51
N ALA A 391 14.49 -17.75 18.05
CA ALA A 391 15.11 -18.38 19.21
C ALA A 391 16.58 -18.73 18.97
N THR A 392 16.92 -19.19 17.77
CA THR A 392 18.30 -19.50 17.38
C THR A 392 19.18 -18.26 17.25
N LEU A 393 18.67 -17.20 16.65
CA LEU A 393 19.44 -15.99 16.33
C LEU A 393 19.53 -15.01 17.49
N ARG A 394 18.50 -14.91 18.34
CA ARG A 394 18.37 -13.92 19.39
C ARG A 394 18.29 -14.51 20.80
N GLY A 395 18.21 -15.82 20.92
CA GLY A 395 17.96 -16.51 22.18
C GLY A 395 16.49 -16.72 22.47
N ARG A 396 16.21 -17.71 23.32
CA ARG A 396 14.84 -18.14 23.67
C ARG A 396 14.06 -17.12 24.53
N GLU A 397 14.76 -16.14 25.12
CA GLU A 397 14.15 -15.09 25.97
C GLU A 397 13.87 -13.79 25.20
N THR A 398 13.66 -13.88 23.89
CA THR A 398 13.32 -12.72 23.07
C THR A 398 11.83 -12.52 23.05
N PHE A 399 11.36 -11.40 23.65
CA PHE A 399 9.96 -11.06 23.73
C PHE A 399 9.70 -9.68 23.12
N TYR A 400 8.49 -9.50 22.56
CA TYR A 400 8.10 -8.32 21.82
C TYR A 400 7.01 -7.51 22.52
N ASP A 401 7.10 -6.19 22.41
CA ASP A 401 6.03 -5.27 22.83
C ASP A 401 4.88 -5.26 21.85
N ARG A 402 5.18 -5.41 20.55
CA ARG A 402 4.18 -5.53 19.49
C ARG A 402 4.57 -6.65 18.53
N ILE A 403 3.57 -7.46 18.18
CA ILE A 403 3.68 -8.49 17.14
C ILE A 403 2.58 -8.22 16.12
N GLU A 404 2.96 -7.88 14.90
CA GLU A 404 2.06 -7.68 13.77
C GLU A 404 2.15 -8.90 12.84
N LEU A 405 0.99 -9.48 12.53
CA LEU A 405 0.88 -10.78 11.85
C LEU A 405 0.20 -10.67 10.48
N ALA A 406 -0.05 -9.44 9.98
CA ALA A 406 -0.87 -9.25 8.79
C ALA A 406 -2.10 -10.16 8.80
N ASN A 407 -2.47 -10.73 7.66
CA ASN A 407 -3.63 -11.62 7.57
C ASN A 407 -3.29 -13.12 7.51
N ILE A 408 -2.12 -13.53 8.04
CA ILE A 408 -1.77 -14.97 8.11
C ILE A 408 -2.71 -15.78 9.03
N ALA A 409 -3.51 -15.09 9.85
CA ALA A 409 -4.54 -15.70 10.68
C ALA A 409 -5.84 -16.05 9.94
N ASP A 410 -6.07 -15.59 8.71
CA ASP A 410 -7.20 -16.03 7.87
C ASP A 410 -7.16 -17.54 7.67
N LEU A 411 -8.34 -18.18 7.52
CA LEU A 411 -8.44 -19.65 7.41
C LEU A 411 -7.71 -20.23 6.19
N GLY A 412 -7.56 -19.44 5.14
CA GLY A 412 -6.81 -19.80 3.93
C GLY A 412 -5.28 -19.86 4.12
N TYR A 413 -4.76 -19.41 5.29
CA TYR A 413 -3.34 -19.44 5.64
C TYR A 413 -3.10 -20.33 6.88
N LEU A 414 -2.43 -19.81 7.91
CA LEU A 414 -2.18 -20.58 9.15
C LEU A 414 -3.44 -20.81 9.98
N GLY A 415 -4.40 -19.90 9.89
CA GLY A 415 -5.57 -19.87 10.75
C GLY A 415 -5.26 -19.35 12.17
N PRO A 416 -6.29 -18.94 12.92
CA PRO A 416 -6.10 -18.24 14.19
C PRO A 416 -5.44 -19.10 15.28
N ALA A 417 -5.73 -20.40 15.34
CA ALA A 417 -5.20 -21.29 16.38
C ALA A 417 -3.68 -21.48 16.28
N LYS A 418 -3.18 -21.82 15.09
CA LYS A 418 -1.74 -21.99 14.88
C LYS A 418 -1.00 -20.67 15.05
N THR A 419 -1.57 -19.59 14.52
CA THR A 419 -0.98 -18.24 14.62
C THR A 419 -0.80 -17.84 16.10
N LEU A 420 -1.82 -18.01 16.94
CA LEU A 420 -1.71 -17.70 18.37
C LEU A 420 -0.75 -18.63 19.09
N ALA A 421 -0.72 -19.93 18.77
CA ALA A 421 0.21 -20.88 19.38
C ALA A 421 1.68 -20.57 19.07
N LEU A 422 1.96 -20.10 17.86
CA LEU A 422 3.32 -19.77 17.41
C LEU A 422 3.82 -18.44 17.99
N PHE A 423 2.98 -17.40 17.95
CA PHE A 423 3.42 -16.03 18.23
C PHE A 423 3.00 -15.52 19.62
N GLY A 424 1.98 -16.09 20.23
CA GLY A 424 1.55 -15.71 21.58
C GLY A 424 2.65 -15.83 22.64
N PRO A 425 3.46 -16.92 22.66
CA PRO A 425 4.58 -17.07 23.58
C PRO A 425 5.68 -16.01 23.43
N LEU A 426 5.80 -15.39 22.25
CA LEU A 426 6.79 -14.34 21.97
C LEU A 426 6.36 -12.95 22.46
N LEU A 427 5.11 -12.79 22.89
CA LEU A 427 4.63 -11.51 23.41
C LEU A 427 5.14 -11.32 24.85
N LYS A 428 5.59 -10.10 25.20
CA LYS A 428 5.97 -9.75 26.58
C LYS A 428 4.83 -10.02 27.56
N ALA A 429 5.18 -10.47 28.75
CA ALA A 429 4.25 -10.66 29.83
C ALA A 429 3.71 -9.31 30.34
N ARG A 430 2.54 -9.32 30.98
CA ARG A 430 1.86 -8.11 31.45
C ARG A 430 2.65 -7.33 32.51
N ASN A 431 3.45 -8.03 33.30
CA ASN A 431 4.32 -7.42 34.31
C ASN A 431 5.53 -6.69 33.70
N GLU A 432 5.95 -7.07 32.47
CA GLU A 432 7.04 -6.41 31.75
C GLU A 432 6.54 -5.20 30.95
N ASN A 433 5.45 -5.41 30.17
CA ASN A 433 4.75 -4.35 29.49
C ASN A 433 3.23 -4.63 29.47
N PRO A 434 2.43 -3.90 30.27
CA PRO A 434 0.97 -4.10 30.32
C PRO A 434 0.26 -3.70 29.01
N LYS A 435 0.99 -3.04 28.09
CA LYS A 435 0.50 -2.63 26.78
C LYS A 435 0.97 -3.54 25.63
N ALA A 436 1.75 -4.59 25.94
CA ALA A 436 2.19 -5.55 24.94
C ALA A 436 0.99 -6.13 24.18
N THR A 437 1.08 -6.12 22.83
CA THR A 437 -0.07 -6.42 21.96
C THR A 437 0.35 -7.24 20.75
N LEU A 438 -0.36 -8.35 20.53
CA LEU A 438 -0.31 -9.12 19.31
C LEU A 438 -1.51 -8.71 18.44
N ILE A 439 -1.26 -8.36 17.18
CA ILE A 439 -2.21 -7.76 16.23
C ILE A 439 -2.40 -8.72 15.06
N MET A 440 -3.64 -9.13 14.83
CA MET A 440 -4.06 -10.00 13.72
C MET A 440 -5.02 -9.23 12.84
N LEU A 441 -4.80 -9.28 11.54
CA LEU A 441 -5.75 -8.80 10.52
C LEU A 441 -6.49 -9.99 9.91
N PHE A 442 -7.77 -9.83 9.66
CA PHE A 442 -8.62 -10.75 8.91
C PHE A 442 -9.19 -10.00 7.71
N LEU A 443 -8.84 -10.45 6.51
CA LEU A 443 -9.32 -9.87 5.24
C LEU A 443 -10.45 -10.71 4.63
N ASN A 444 -10.39 -12.03 4.81
CA ASN A 444 -11.31 -12.97 4.16
C ASN A 444 -12.40 -13.52 5.08
N ALA A 445 -12.26 -13.33 6.39
CA ALA A 445 -13.12 -13.95 7.40
C ALA A 445 -14.63 -13.69 7.20
N THR A 446 -15.03 -12.46 6.90
CA THR A 446 -16.44 -12.14 6.70
C THR A 446 -17.01 -12.76 5.43
N ARG A 447 -16.22 -12.81 4.35
CA ARG A 447 -16.58 -13.48 3.11
C ARG A 447 -16.70 -14.99 3.30
N GLU A 448 -15.74 -15.61 4.01
CA GLU A 448 -15.74 -17.05 4.30
C GLU A 448 -16.92 -17.49 5.19
N MET A 449 -17.43 -16.58 6.04
CA MET A 449 -18.56 -16.83 6.94
C MET A 449 -19.90 -16.39 6.36
N SER A 450 -19.94 -15.67 5.23
CA SER A 450 -21.15 -15.22 4.57
C SER A 450 -21.78 -16.36 3.76
N THR A 451 -23.10 -16.44 3.84
CA THR A 451 -23.92 -17.35 3.03
C THR A 451 -24.72 -16.58 1.98
N PRO A 452 -25.23 -17.22 0.91
CA PRO A 452 -26.15 -16.57 -0.03
C PRO A 452 -27.39 -15.98 0.65
N ALA A 453 -27.88 -16.62 1.73
CA ALA A 453 -29.00 -16.11 2.50
C ALA A 453 -28.66 -14.79 3.23
N ASP A 454 -27.45 -14.65 3.77
CA ASP A 454 -26.99 -13.39 4.41
C ASP A 454 -26.94 -12.25 3.39
N GLN A 455 -26.38 -12.50 2.21
CA GLN A 455 -26.31 -11.52 1.13
C GLN A 455 -27.70 -11.07 0.70
N LEU A 456 -28.62 -12.01 0.50
CA LEU A 456 -30.00 -11.71 0.12
C LEU A 456 -30.73 -10.91 1.21
N ALA A 457 -30.52 -11.23 2.48
CA ALA A 457 -31.17 -10.57 3.61
C ALA A 457 -30.64 -9.15 3.84
N SER A 458 -29.36 -8.89 3.60
CA SER A 458 -28.74 -7.57 3.80
C SER A 458 -29.06 -6.55 2.69
N MET A 459 -29.30 -7.03 1.47
CA MET A 459 -29.45 -6.21 0.26
C MET A 459 -30.56 -5.15 0.34
N PRO A 460 -31.82 -5.43 0.79
CA PRO A 460 -32.87 -4.42 0.82
C PRO A 460 -32.50 -3.22 1.71
N ARG A 461 -31.95 -3.47 2.91
CA ARG A 461 -31.54 -2.41 3.84
C ARG A 461 -30.35 -1.60 3.30
N ALA A 462 -29.38 -2.27 2.69
CA ALA A 462 -28.25 -1.60 2.05
C ALA A 462 -28.73 -0.68 0.93
N MET A 463 -29.61 -1.16 0.05
CA MET A 463 -30.16 -0.38 -1.06
C MET A 463 -30.99 0.81 -0.60
N GLU A 464 -31.81 0.66 0.44
CA GLU A 464 -32.55 1.77 1.04
C GLU A 464 -31.58 2.86 1.57
N THR A 465 -30.54 2.46 2.30
CA THR A 465 -29.54 3.39 2.83
C THR A 465 -28.76 4.08 1.72
N LEU A 466 -28.41 3.34 0.66
CA LEU A 466 -27.68 3.85 -0.50
C LEU A 466 -28.45 4.90 -1.31
N GLN A 467 -29.77 4.86 -1.34
CA GLN A 467 -30.58 5.91 -1.99
C GLN A 467 -30.30 7.30 -1.42
N ARG A 468 -29.89 7.39 -0.15
CA ARG A 468 -29.50 8.65 0.48
C ARG A 468 -28.18 9.20 -0.06
N PHE A 469 -27.20 8.33 -0.32
CA PHE A 469 -25.84 8.71 -0.70
C PHE A 469 -25.59 8.69 -2.21
N LEU A 470 -26.21 7.74 -2.91
CA LEU A 470 -26.12 7.53 -4.36
C LEU A 470 -27.53 7.47 -4.95
N PRO A 471 -28.29 8.56 -4.98
CA PRO A 471 -29.63 8.56 -5.54
C PRO A 471 -29.59 8.23 -7.04
N MET A 472 -30.37 7.26 -7.48
CA MET A 472 -30.53 6.97 -8.92
C MET A 472 -31.23 8.16 -9.59
N ARG A 473 -30.61 8.67 -10.64
CA ARG A 473 -31.17 9.78 -11.42
C ARG A 473 -32.05 9.23 -12.55
N PRO A 474 -33.33 9.62 -12.65
CA PRO A 474 -34.27 9.06 -13.65
C PRO A 474 -33.92 9.34 -15.13
N ARG A 475 -32.83 10.05 -15.41
CA ARG A 475 -32.63 10.72 -16.71
C ARG A 475 -31.64 10.06 -17.67
N HIS A 476 -30.96 8.99 -17.33
CA HIS A 476 -29.90 8.45 -18.19
C HIS A 476 -30.01 6.95 -18.30
N GLY A 477 -30.79 6.47 -19.24
CA GLY A 477 -30.85 5.08 -19.63
C GLY A 477 -32.27 4.54 -19.70
N ASP A 478 -32.48 3.53 -20.55
CA ASP A 478 -33.67 2.72 -20.56
C ASP A 478 -33.85 2.13 -19.15
N PRO A 479 -35.01 2.34 -18.47
CA PRO A 479 -35.30 1.69 -17.19
C PRO A 479 -35.20 0.16 -17.23
N LYS A 480 -35.20 -0.42 -18.42
CA LYS A 480 -34.98 -1.84 -18.68
C LYS A 480 -33.51 -2.25 -18.76
N ASN A 481 -32.58 -1.30 -18.78
CA ASN A 481 -31.16 -1.61 -18.81
C ASN A 481 -30.64 -2.00 -17.42
N LYS A 482 -30.70 -3.31 -17.12
CA LYS A 482 -30.18 -3.89 -15.87
C LYS A 482 -28.65 -3.75 -15.69
N TYR A 483 -27.94 -3.28 -16.69
CA TYR A 483 -26.50 -3.01 -16.66
C TYR A 483 -26.19 -1.51 -16.56
N ASN A 484 -27.16 -0.71 -16.15
CA ASN A 484 -26.96 0.72 -15.90
C ASN A 484 -25.82 0.94 -14.90
N ALA A 485 -24.87 1.84 -15.24
CA ALA A 485 -23.69 2.06 -14.43
C ALA A 485 -24.00 2.61 -13.03
N GLU A 486 -25.04 3.43 -12.86
CA GLU A 486 -25.45 3.94 -11.55
C GLU A 486 -25.99 2.82 -10.66
N PHE A 487 -26.78 1.89 -11.23
CA PHE A 487 -27.26 0.72 -10.50
C PHE A 487 -26.12 -0.21 -10.10
N LEU A 488 -25.21 -0.53 -11.02
CA LEU A 488 -24.04 -1.37 -10.72
C LEU A 488 -23.10 -0.70 -9.70
N ASN A 489 -23.04 0.63 -9.70
CA ASN A 489 -22.29 1.40 -8.71
C ASN A 489 -22.92 1.28 -7.31
N GLN A 490 -24.27 1.36 -7.21
CA GLN A 490 -24.97 1.11 -5.95
C GLN A 490 -24.74 -0.33 -5.46
N MET A 491 -24.82 -1.32 -6.34
CA MET A 491 -24.55 -2.71 -5.99
C MET A 491 -23.13 -2.90 -5.42
N SER A 492 -22.13 -2.23 -6.01
CA SER A 492 -20.75 -2.24 -5.51
C SER A 492 -20.61 -1.55 -4.15
N ALA A 493 -21.38 -0.50 -3.90
CA ALA A 493 -21.35 0.23 -2.63
C ALA A 493 -22.12 -0.49 -1.51
N ALA A 494 -22.95 -1.47 -1.83
CA ALA A 494 -23.76 -2.21 -0.85
C ALA A 494 -22.89 -2.96 0.17
N ASP A 495 -21.71 -3.39 -0.22
CA ASP A 495 -20.74 -4.08 0.65
C ASP A 495 -20.35 -3.23 1.89
N LEU A 496 -20.33 -1.89 1.75
CA LEU A 496 -20.04 -0.97 2.85
C LEU A 496 -21.07 -1.01 3.99
N PHE A 497 -22.25 -1.55 3.73
CA PHE A 497 -23.36 -1.65 4.70
C PHE A 497 -23.61 -3.10 5.16
N THR A 498 -22.70 -4.02 4.84
CA THR A 498 -22.77 -5.41 5.31
C THR A 498 -22.58 -5.48 6.82
N ASP A 499 -23.38 -6.32 7.50
CA ASP A 499 -23.19 -6.62 8.93
C ASP A 499 -21.99 -7.54 9.15
N ASN A 500 -20.82 -6.95 9.05
CA ASN A 500 -19.56 -7.65 9.24
C ASN A 500 -19.35 -8.15 10.69
N ASP A 501 -19.98 -7.54 11.70
CA ASP A 501 -19.87 -8.00 13.08
C ASP A 501 -20.52 -9.37 13.27
N THR A 502 -21.73 -9.56 12.76
CA THR A 502 -22.41 -10.86 12.82
C THR A 502 -21.63 -11.94 12.09
N LEU A 503 -21.12 -11.65 10.89
CA LEU A 503 -20.32 -12.59 10.12
C LEU A 503 -19.02 -12.95 10.84
N PHE A 504 -18.29 -11.96 11.37
CA PHE A 504 -17.05 -12.21 12.09
C PHE A 504 -17.26 -12.98 13.39
N ASN A 505 -18.36 -12.73 14.10
CA ASN A 505 -18.70 -13.47 15.32
C ASN A 505 -18.91 -14.97 15.05
N ARG A 506 -19.42 -15.36 13.89
CA ARG A 506 -19.47 -16.78 13.47
C ARG A 506 -18.08 -17.42 13.40
N LEU A 507 -17.06 -16.68 12.90
CA LEU A 507 -15.68 -17.17 12.94
C LEU A 507 -15.17 -17.31 14.38
N VAL A 508 -15.42 -16.30 15.22
CA VAL A 508 -15.01 -16.30 16.65
C VAL A 508 -15.57 -17.52 17.39
N GLU A 509 -16.83 -17.86 17.15
CA GLU A 509 -17.49 -19.04 17.72
C GLU A 509 -16.94 -20.33 17.10
N ARG A 510 -16.89 -20.44 15.79
CA ARG A 510 -16.41 -21.62 15.07
C ARG A 510 -14.97 -21.98 15.42
N ALA A 511 -14.09 -20.99 15.49
CA ALA A 511 -12.69 -21.16 15.84
C ALA A 511 -12.44 -21.12 17.37
N ARG A 512 -13.49 -20.96 18.20
CA ARG A 512 -13.45 -21.00 19.68
C ARG A 512 -12.39 -20.07 20.26
N PHE A 513 -12.35 -18.80 19.83
CA PHE A 513 -11.30 -17.83 20.22
C PHE A 513 -11.09 -17.74 21.74
N ARG A 514 -12.17 -17.78 22.54
CA ARG A 514 -12.07 -17.69 24.00
C ARG A 514 -11.35 -18.89 24.61
N ASP A 515 -11.62 -20.09 24.11
CA ASP A 515 -11.01 -21.32 24.62
C ASP A 515 -9.54 -21.40 24.21
N MET A 516 -9.24 -21.03 22.95
CA MET A 516 -7.86 -20.90 22.50
C MET A 516 -7.06 -19.92 23.37
N GLY A 517 -7.61 -18.74 23.61
CA GLY A 517 -6.96 -17.74 24.44
C GLY A 517 -6.63 -18.30 25.83
N ARG A 518 -7.60 -18.95 26.50
CA ARG A 518 -7.37 -19.57 27.83
C ARG A 518 -6.25 -20.62 27.79
N LEU A 519 -6.27 -21.51 26.81
CA LEU A 519 -5.26 -22.56 26.68
C LEU A 519 -3.84 -22.01 26.47
N LEU A 520 -3.72 -20.88 25.80
CA LEU A 520 -2.45 -20.24 25.45
C LEU A 520 -2.05 -19.13 26.43
N GLY A 521 -2.82 -18.87 27.47
CA GLY A 521 -2.58 -17.75 28.40
C GLY A 521 -2.72 -16.37 27.75
N LEU A 522 -3.61 -16.26 26.75
CA LEU A 522 -3.87 -15.03 26.00
C LEU A 522 -5.31 -14.55 26.21
N GLY A 523 -5.49 -13.24 26.31
CA GLY A 523 -6.78 -12.57 26.35
C GLY A 523 -7.02 -11.76 25.07
N MET A 524 -8.17 -11.97 24.44
CA MET A 524 -8.60 -11.10 23.34
C MET A 524 -9.07 -9.76 23.93
N LYS A 525 -8.55 -8.63 23.41
CA LYS A 525 -8.95 -7.31 23.88
C LYS A 525 -10.40 -7.01 23.51
N ILE A 526 -11.17 -6.50 24.47
CA ILE A 526 -12.53 -6.01 24.22
C ILE A 526 -12.49 -4.73 23.39
N HIS A 527 -11.54 -3.85 23.67
CA HIS A 527 -11.26 -2.63 22.90
C HIS A 527 -9.82 -2.68 22.39
N ASN A 528 -9.66 -2.59 21.10
CA ASN A 528 -8.35 -2.48 20.49
C ASN A 528 -7.69 -1.17 20.91
N SER A 529 -6.37 -1.17 21.09
CA SER A 529 -5.62 0.00 21.52
C SER A 529 -4.62 0.50 20.47
N ILE A 530 -4.36 -0.27 19.45
CA ILE A 530 -3.42 0.07 18.37
C ILE A 530 -4.18 0.44 17.09
N VAL A 531 -5.08 -0.42 16.65
CA VAL A 531 -5.88 -0.18 15.45
C VAL A 531 -7.35 -0.52 15.74
N ALA A 532 -8.26 0.34 15.28
CA ALA A 532 -9.68 0.11 15.46
C ALA A 532 -10.11 -1.28 14.97
N LYS A 533 -11.11 -1.89 15.58
CA LYS A 533 -11.61 -3.21 15.16
C LYS A 533 -11.98 -3.25 13.68
N TRP A 534 -12.63 -2.22 13.21
CA TRP A 534 -13.07 -2.03 11.83
C TRP A 534 -12.63 -0.63 11.36
N PRO A 535 -11.33 -0.44 11.01
CA PRO A 535 -10.81 0.91 10.74
C PRO A 535 -11.37 1.55 9.49
N LEU A 536 -11.94 0.75 8.58
CA LEU A 536 -12.45 1.20 7.28
C LEU A 536 -13.97 1.11 7.17
N ARG A 537 -14.65 0.68 8.24
CA ARG A 537 -16.11 0.59 8.29
C ARG A 537 -16.74 1.98 8.45
N LEU A 538 -17.84 2.19 7.76
CA LEU A 538 -18.71 3.35 8.00
C LEU A 538 -19.35 3.28 9.39
N GLY A 539 -19.48 4.44 10.04
CA GLY A 539 -20.26 4.56 11.27
C GLY A 539 -21.77 4.33 11.02
N ASP A 540 -22.56 4.26 12.10
CA ASP A 540 -24.00 3.98 12.01
C ASP A 540 -24.80 5.06 11.26
N ASN A 541 -24.34 6.32 11.33
CA ASN A 541 -24.96 7.45 10.66
C ASN A 541 -23.92 8.29 9.91
N PRO A 542 -23.32 7.77 8.81
CA PRO A 542 -22.26 8.47 8.11
C PRO A 542 -22.80 9.73 7.42
N THR A 543 -21.94 10.73 7.34
CA THR A 543 -22.16 11.90 6.49
C THR A 543 -21.91 11.51 5.02
N GLN A 544 -22.37 12.35 4.08
CA GLN A 544 -22.06 12.17 2.65
C GLN A 544 -20.55 12.11 2.42
N HIS A 545 -19.78 12.95 3.08
CA HIS A 545 -18.33 13.00 2.95
C HIS A 545 -17.65 11.71 3.47
N GLU A 546 -18.06 11.18 4.62
CA GLU A 546 -17.52 9.92 5.15
C GLU A 546 -17.86 8.75 4.23
N PHE A 547 -19.07 8.70 3.71
CA PHE A 547 -19.47 7.71 2.71
C PHE A 547 -18.59 7.81 1.45
N GLU A 548 -18.41 8.99 0.89
CA GLU A 548 -17.58 9.23 -0.29
C GLU A 548 -16.13 8.81 -0.05
N MET A 549 -15.55 9.16 1.11
CA MET A 549 -14.18 8.76 1.45
C MET A 549 -14.03 7.24 1.54
N ALA A 550 -14.96 6.54 2.19
CA ALA A 550 -14.95 5.09 2.28
C ALA A 550 -15.11 4.45 0.89
N PHE A 551 -16.07 4.91 0.11
CA PHE A 551 -16.36 4.36 -1.20
C PHE A 551 -15.22 4.60 -2.21
N TRP A 552 -14.61 5.78 -2.20
CA TRP A 552 -13.51 6.12 -3.10
C TRP A 552 -12.16 5.50 -2.69
N SER A 553 -12.02 5.07 -1.44
CA SER A 553 -10.82 4.36 -0.99
C SER A 553 -10.65 2.99 -1.65
N GLY A 554 -11.74 2.41 -2.18
CA GLY A 554 -11.75 1.08 -2.77
C GLY A 554 -11.72 -0.06 -1.74
N HIS A 555 -11.78 0.25 -0.44
CA HIS A 555 -11.90 -0.76 0.62
C HIS A 555 -13.36 -1.17 0.82
N THR A 556 -13.55 -2.39 1.32
CA THR A 556 -14.89 -2.97 1.52
C THR A 556 -15.43 -2.80 2.93
N GLY A 557 -14.58 -2.36 3.88
CA GLY A 557 -14.92 -2.26 5.30
C GLY A 557 -15.00 -3.61 6.02
N CYS A 558 -14.55 -4.68 5.36
CA CYS A 558 -14.50 -6.02 5.96
C CYS A 558 -13.15 -6.34 6.65
N GLU A 559 -12.23 -5.41 6.65
CA GLU A 559 -10.89 -5.51 7.24
C GLU A 559 -11.02 -5.47 8.77
N ARG A 560 -10.90 -6.66 9.39
CA ARG A 560 -11.09 -6.84 10.83
C ARG A 560 -9.78 -7.00 11.56
N TYR A 561 -9.49 -6.14 12.54
CA TYR A 561 -8.35 -6.30 13.44
C TYR A 561 -8.77 -6.87 14.79
N VAL A 562 -7.98 -7.85 15.28
CA VAL A 562 -8.11 -8.45 16.60
C VAL A 562 -6.81 -8.29 17.36
N GLU A 563 -6.89 -7.76 18.57
CA GLU A 563 -5.74 -7.58 19.44
C GLU A 563 -5.79 -8.53 20.63
N TRP A 564 -4.62 -9.09 20.94
CA TRP A 564 -4.43 -10.01 22.06
C TRP A 564 -3.36 -9.47 23.01
N HIS A 565 -3.49 -9.82 24.29
CA HIS A 565 -2.49 -9.58 25.33
C HIS A 565 -2.25 -10.86 26.14
N ARG A 566 -1.13 -10.96 26.83
CA ARG A 566 -0.91 -12.08 27.77
C ARG A 566 -1.70 -11.87 29.05
N VAL A 567 -2.25 -12.97 29.57
CA VAL A 567 -3.00 -13.02 30.85
C VAL A 567 -2.06 -13.63 31.90
N GLY A 568 -1.50 -12.81 32.76
CA GLY A 568 -0.58 -13.25 33.83
C GLY A 568 0.86 -12.89 33.51
#